data_27ef025b7c53d1a5b1db16f1543e6de2
#
_entry.id   27ef025b7c53d1a5b1db16f1543e6de2
#
_cell.length_a   1.000
_cell.length_b   1.000
_cell.length_c   1.000
_cell.angle_alpha   90.00
_cell.angle_beta   90.00
_cell.angle_gamma   90.00
#
_symmetry.space_group_name_H-M   'P 1'
#
loop_
_entity.id
_entity.type
_entity.pdbx_description
1 polymer ?
#
loop_
_entity_poly.entity_id
_entity_poly.type
_entity_poly.pdbx_seq_one_letter_code
_entity_poly.pdbx_strand_id
1 'polypeptide(L)'
;MAACRRCFASLFTDRAISYRKAKGFDHLKVALSIGVQAMVRSDLGAAGVMFTIDTESGFEDVVFITSSYGLGETVVQGAVNPDEFYVHKPMLKAGKRALIRRN
;
A
#
# COMPACT_ATOMS: atom_id res chain seq x y z
N MET A 1 2.34 -23.32 -1.58
CA MET A 1 3.73 -23.70 -1.28
C MET A 1 4.75 -23.13 -2.27
N ALA A 2 4.50 -23.22 -3.57
CA ALA A 2 5.42 -22.66 -4.57
C ALA A 2 5.59 -21.13 -4.45
N ALA A 3 4.51 -20.40 -4.15
CA ALA A 3 4.56 -18.95 -3.92
C ALA A 3 5.39 -18.59 -2.69
N CYS A 4 5.29 -19.37 -1.62
CA CYS A 4 6.09 -19.17 -0.40
C CYS A 4 7.59 -19.33 -0.69
N ARG A 5 7.95 -20.36 -1.47
CA ARG A 5 9.35 -20.58 -1.87
C ARG A 5 9.88 -19.42 -2.71
N ARG A 6 9.07 -18.89 -3.63
CA ARG A 6 9.44 -17.71 -4.43
C ARG A 6 9.63 -16.47 -3.56
N CYS A 7 8.79 -16.28 -2.54
CA CYS A 7 8.95 -15.18 -1.59
C CYS A 7 10.26 -15.30 -0.81
N PHE A 8 10.59 -16.46 -0.30
CA PHE A 8 11.89 -16.68 0.37
C PHE A 8 13.06 -16.48 -0.57
N ALA A 9 12.96 -16.98 -1.80
CA ALA A 9 14.00 -16.81 -2.82
C ALA A 9 14.20 -15.35 -3.23
N SER A 10 13.20 -14.49 -3.07
CA SER A 10 13.29 -13.07 -3.40
C SER A 10 14.34 -12.31 -2.58
N LEU A 11 14.78 -12.86 -1.44
CA LEU A 11 15.90 -12.30 -0.66
C LEU A 11 17.22 -12.30 -1.45
N PHE A 12 17.34 -13.12 -2.48
CA PHE A 12 18.55 -13.29 -3.29
C PHE A 12 18.39 -12.77 -4.71
N THR A 13 17.39 -11.93 -4.96
CA THR A 13 17.30 -11.15 -6.21
C THR A 13 18.40 -10.08 -6.23
N ASP A 14 18.81 -9.66 -7.42
CA ASP A 14 19.83 -8.61 -7.58
C ASP A 14 19.43 -7.32 -6.84
N ARG A 15 18.18 -6.96 -6.90
CA ARG A 15 17.65 -5.77 -6.22
C ARG A 15 17.77 -5.87 -4.70
N ALA A 16 17.40 -7.01 -4.13
CA ALA A 16 17.47 -7.25 -2.68
C ALA A 16 18.93 -7.30 -2.18
N ILE A 17 19.80 -7.95 -2.94
CA ILE A 17 21.23 -8.04 -2.62
C ILE A 17 21.87 -6.65 -2.66
N SER A 18 21.61 -5.88 -3.71
CA SER A 18 22.13 -4.50 -3.84
C SER A 18 21.66 -3.60 -2.70
N TYR A 19 20.40 -3.69 -2.33
CA TYR A 19 19.83 -2.92 -1.21
C TYR A 19 20.52 -3.26 0.10
N ARG A 20 20.67 -4.55 0.43
CA ARG A 20 21.33 -4.97 1.67
C ARG A 20 22.78 -4.55 1.71
N LYS A 21 23.49 -4.67 0.59
CA LYS A 21 24.88 -4.23 0.47
C LYS A 21 25.01 -2.73 0.73
N ALA A 22 24.13 -1.91 0.15
CA ALA A 22 24.10 -0.47 0.37
C ALA A 22 23.79 -0.09 1.81
N LYS A 23 23.00 -0.89 2.54
CA LYS A 23 22.60 -0.64 3.93
C LYS A 23 23.48 -1.35 4.96
N GLY A 24 24.45 -2.17 4.52
CA GLY A 24 25.37 -2.87 5.41
C GLY A 24 24.81 -4.08 6.14
N PHE A 25 23.69 -4.65 5.68
CA PHE A 25 23.12 -5.87 6.28
C PHE A 25 23.82 -7.13 5.79
N ASP A 26 24.07 -8.08 6.70
CA ASP A 26 24.56 -9.41 6.36
C ASP A 26 23.48 -10.22 5.66
N HIS A 27 23.75 -10.71 4.45
CA HIS A 27 22.79 -11.46 3.64
C HIS A 27 22.28 -12.74 4.32
N LEU A 28 23.09 -13.39 5.14
CA LEU A 28 22.73 -14.64 5.82
C LEU A 28 21.98 -14.41 7.14
N LYS A 29 21.97 -13.19 7.65
CA LYS A 29 21.28 -12.84 8.90
C LYS A 29 19.91 -12.22 8.69
N VAL A 30 19.59 -11.80 7.47
CA VAL A 30 18.29 -11.23 7.12
C VAL A 30 17.31 -12.35 6.86
N ALA A 31 16.15 -12.27 7.50
CA ALA A 31 15.07 -13.24 7.35
C ALA A 31 13.80 -12.56 6.84
N LEU A 32 12.96 -13.32 6.18
CA LEU A 32 11.66 -12.89 5.67
C LEU A 32 10.59 -13.75 6.32
N SER A 33 9.53 -13.11 6.85
CA SER A 33 8.33 -13.81 7.27
C SER A 33 7.27 -13.76 6.18
N ILE A 34 6.44 -14.78 6.11
CA ILE A 34 5.37 -14.91 5.12
C ILE A 34 4.05 -15.07 5.84
N GLY A 35 3.07 -14.23 5.49
CA GLY A 35 1.69 -14.37 5.90
C GLY A 35 0.85 -14.94 4.76
N VAL A 36 0.05 -15.94 5.04
CA VAL A 36 -0.93 -16.48 4.11
C VAL A 36 -2.30 -16.01 4.54
N GLN A 37 -2.95 -15.20 3.69
CA GLN A 37 -4.24 -14.58 3.98
C GLN A 37 -5.30 -15.03 2.99
N ALA A 38 -6.56 -15.04 3.44
CA ALA A 38 -7.67 -15.25 2.52
C ALA A 38 -7.76 -14.10 1.52
N MET A 39 -7.94 -14.43 0.25
CA MET A 39 -8.08 -13.44 -0.81
C MET A 39 -9.42 -12.73 -0.72
N VAL A 40 -9.41 -11.41 -0.61
CA VAL A 40 -10.61 -10.60 -0.80
C VAL A 40 -10.87 -10.45 -2.30
N ARG A 41 -12.11 -10.74 -2.72
CA ARG A 41 -12.49 -10.75 -4.14
C ARG A 41 -12.74 -9.33 -4.65
N SER A 42 -11.71 -8.48 -4.64
CA SER A 42 -11.79 -7.11 -5.17
C SER A 42 -11.88 -7.06 -6.69
N ASP A 43 -11.57 -8.15 -7.39
CA ASP A 43 -11.85 -8.32 -8.82
C ASP A 43 -13.33 -8.22 -9.16
N LEU A 44 -14.22 -8.48 -8.21
CA LEU A 44 -15.67 -8.32 -8.30
C LEU A 44 -16.17 -7.01 -7.67
N GLY A 45 -15.29 -6.17 -7.18
CA GLY A 45 -15.64 -4.95 -6.47
C GLY A 45 -14.60 -3.86 -6.70
N ALA A 46 -14.05 -3.34 -5.61
CA ALA A 46 -13.08 -2.25 -5.64
C ALA A 46 -11.95 -2.51 -4.64
N ALA A 47 -10.83 -1.87 -4.88
CA ALA A 47 -9.68 -1.86 -3.98
C ALA A 47 -9.05 -0.47 -3.95
N GLY A 48 -8.25 -0.22 -2.96
CA GLY A 48 -7.60 1.08 -2.84
C GLY A 48 -6.50 1.09 -1.80
N VAL A 49 -5.89 2.25 -1.65
CA VAL A 49 -4.86 2.53 -0.66
C VAL A 49 -5.27 3.74 0.16
N MET A 50 -5.01 3.70 1.45
CA MET A 50 -5.33 4.77 2.37
C MET A 50 -4.08 5.19 3.13
N PHE A 51 -3.85 6.49 3.21
CA PHE A 51 -2.77 7.09 3.99
C PHE A 51 -3.37 8.02 5.03
N THR A 52 -2.79 8.03 6.22
CA THR A 52 -3.21 8.89 7.32
C THR A 52 -2.59 10.29 7.26
N ILE A 53 -2.02 10.64 6.15
CA ILE A 53 -1.37 11.92 5.87
C ILE A 53 -1.50 12.22 4.37
N ASP A 54 -1.51 13.48 3.97
CA ASP A 54 -1.32 13.84 2.57
C ASP A 54 0.13 13.58 2.18
N THR A 55 0.34 12.61 1.29
CA THR A 55 1.67 12.16 0.89
C THR A 55 2.45 13.18 0.05
N GLU A 56 1.78 14.16 -0.55
CA GLU A 56 2.43 15.21 -1.34
C GLU A 56 2.84 16.41 -0.48
N SER A 57 1.91 16.94 0.33
CA SER A 57 2.14 18.16 1.12
C SER A 57 2.61 17.89 2.54
N GLY A 58 2.43 16.66 3.06
CA GLY A 58 2.70 16.33 4.45
C GLY A 58 1.63 16.81 5.44
N PHE A 59 0.47 17.27 4.96
CA PHE A 59 -0.61 17.74 5.83
C PHE A 59 -1.19 16.56 6.64
N GLU A 60 -1.13 16.66 7.97
CA GLU A 60 -1.42 15.54 8.88
C GLU A 60 -2.90 15.38 9.24
N ASP A 61 -3.72 16.41 9.03
CA ASP A 61 -5.14 16.40 9.45
C ASP A 61 -6.08 15.79 8.42
N VAL A 62 -5.57 15.13 7.40
CA VAL A 62 -6.37 14.44 6.39
C VAL A 62 -6.01 12.97 6.29
N VAL A 63 -7.01 12.18 5.92
CA VAL A 63 -6.81 10.83 5.39
C VAL A 63 -6.94 10.92 3.87
N PHE A 64 -5.93 10.46 3.17
CA PHE A 64 -5.90 10.42 1.72
C PHE A 64 -6.20 8.99 1.25
N ILE A 65 -7.23 8.85 0.42
CA ILE A 65 -7.71 7.56 -0.08
C ILE A 65 -7.70 7.59 -1.60
N THR A 66 -7.08 6.57 -2.19
CA THR A 66 -7.22 6.29 -3.62
C THR A 66 -7.95 4.97 -3.80
N SER A 67 -8.89 4.90 -4.71
CA SER A 67 -9.60 3.65 -4.98
C SER A 67 -9.96 3.52 -6.46
N SER A 68 -10.10 2.26 -6.89
CA SER A 68 -10.52 1.94 -8.24
C SER A 68 -11.25 0.60 -8.24
N TYR A 69 -12.03 0.35 -9.27
CA TYR A 69 -12.61 -0.98 -9.47
C TYR A 69 -11.51 -1.99 -9.80
N GLY A 70 -11.69 -3.22 -9.33
CA GLY A 70 -10.80 -4.33 -9.61
C GLY A 70 -9.74 -4.55 -8.53
N LEU A 71 -8.66 -5.21 -8.91
CA LEU A 71 -7.59 -5.61 -7.99
C LEU A 71 -6.74 -4.42 -7.55
N GLY A 72 -6.30 -4.45 -6.29
CA GLY A 72 -5.44 -3.42 -5.71
C GLY A 72 -4.09 -3.27 -6.40
N GLU A 73 -3.60 -4.32 -7.02
CA GLU A 73 -2.35 -4.30 -7.79
C GLU A 73 -2.34 -3.21 -8.87
N THR A 74 -3.45 -3.04 -9.59
CA THR A 74 -3.56 -2.01 -10.65
C THR A 74 -3.51 -0.59 -10.09
N VAL A 75 -4.02 -0.37 -8.89
CA VAL A 75 -3.95 0.92 -8.20
C VAL A 75 -2.51 1.24 -7.79
N VAL A 76 -1.84 0.28 -7.17
CA VAL A 76 -0.46 0.43 -6.67
C VAL A 76 0.52 0.64 -7.81
N GLN A 77 0.35 -0.06 -8.93
CA GLN A 77 1.22 0.07 -10.10
C GLN A 77 0.94 1.31 -10.94
N GLY A 78 -0.12 2.06 -10.64
CA GLY A 78 -0.50 3.24 -11.43
C GLY A 78 -1.04 2.91 -12.82
N ALA A 79 -1.51 1.67 -13.05
CA ALA A 79 -2.05 1.24 -14.33
C ALA A 79 -3.42 1.83 -14.65
N VAL A 80 -4.10 2.38 -13.65
CA VAL A 80 -5.42 3.02 -13.77
C VAL A 80 -5.38 4.39 -13.12
N ASN A 81 -6.30 5.28 -13.53
CA ASN A 81 -6.54 6.56 -12.86
C ASN A 81 -7.54 6.33 -11.73
N PRO A 82 -7.10 6.30 -10.45
CA PRO A 82 -8.01 6.04 -9.35
C PRO A 82 -8.84 7.26 -9.00
N ASP A 83 -9.96 7.02 -8.33
CA ASP A 83 -10.67 8.07 -7.61
C ASP A 83 -9.88 8.45 -6.36
N GLU A 84 -9.85 9.73 -6.04
CA GLU A 84 -9.13 10.27 -4.89
C GLU A 84 -10.08 10.95 -3.94
N PHE A 85 -9.90 10.71 -2.63
CA PHE A 85 -10.71 11.30 -1.58
C PHE A 85 -9.82 11.87 -0.49
N TYR A 86 -10.17 13.07 -0.02
CA TYR A 86 -9.52 13.70 1.14
C TYR A 86 -10.55 13.86 2.24
N VAL A 87 -10.30 13.25 3.39
CA VAL A 87 -11.19 13.25 4.56
C VAL A 87 -10.50 14.01 5.69
N HIS A 88 -11.15 15.06 6.20
CA HIS A 88 -10.61 15.89 7.27
C HIS A 88 -10.82 15.22 8.63
N LYS A 89 -9.74 14.86 9.30
CA LYS A 89 -9.78 14.10 10.57
C LYS A 89 -10.55 14.80 11.69
N PRO A 90 -10.29 16.10 12.00
CA PRO A 90 -11.02 16.77 13.09
C PRO A 90 -12.51 16.82 12.86
N MET A 91 -12.96 17.07 11.63
CA MET A 91 -14.38 17.11 11.29
C MET A 91 -15.04 15.74 11.38
N LEU A 92 -14.32 14.68 10.99
CA LEU A 92 -14.78 13.30 11.11
C LEU A 92 -14.99 12.93 12.60
N LYS A 93 -14.03 13.28 13.47
CA LYS A 93 -14.12 13.05 14.90
C LYS A 93 -15.29 13.82 15.55
N ALA A 94 -15.61 15.00 15.03
CA ALA A 94 -16.72 15.82 15.50
C ALA A 94 -18.09 15.37 14.96
N GLY A 95 -18.14 14.32 14.13
CA GLY A 95 -19.37 13.83 13.52
C GLY A 95 -19.92 14.72 12.42
N LYS A 96 -19.11 15.65 11.90
CA LYS A 96 -19.49 16.56 10.82
C LYS A 96 -19.10 15.98 9.46
N ARG A 97 -19.59 16.60 8.38
CA ARG A 97 -19.22 16.23 7.01
C ARG A 97 -17.74 16.49 6.80
N ALA A 98 -16.97 15.42 6.61
CA ALA A 98 -15.51 15.44 6.61
C ALA A 98 -14.87 15.32 5.22
N LEU A 99 -15.62 14.96 4.19
CA LEU A 99 -15.11 14.87 2.82
C LEU A 99 -14.90 16.27 2.25
N ILE A 100 -13.63 16.71 2.14
CA ILE A 100 -13.29 18.05 1.67
C ILE A 100 -12.93 18.10 0.19
N ARG A 101 -12.54 16.97 -0.39
CA ARG A 101 -12.18 16.90 -1.81
C ARG A 101 -12.44 15.50 -2.34
N ARG A 102 -12.92 15.44 -3.56
CA ARG A 102 -13.08 14.23 -4.35
C ARG A 102 -12.65 14.52 -5.79
N ASN A 103 -11.79 13.67 -6.29
CA ASN A 103 -11.34 13.73 -7.69
C ASN A 103 -11.74 12.47 -8.46
#